data_04211da2cc1981689c92bc751ea4c148
#
_entry.id   04211da2cc1981689c92bc751ea4c148
#
_cell.length_a   1.000
_cell.length_b   1.000
_cell.length_c   1.000
_cell.angle_alpha   90.00
_cell.angle_beta   90.00
_cell.angle_gamma   90.00
#
_symmetry.space_group_name_H-M   'P 1'
#
loop_
_entity.id
_entity.type
_entity.pdbx_description
1 polymer ?
#
loop_
_entity_poly.entity_id
_entity_poly.type
_entity_poly.pdbx_seq_one_letter_code
_entity_poly.pdbx_strand_id
1 'polypeptide(L)'
;LALQACHSFEEKGETIAKRTVPVKICQAIQVDAWRKGFRSDVIVGSMLISMYSKYDDIAEAETVFAALLEPDIVAWNAMLSGYVKHQQEHNAFKLYAQMQEESIYPDEWTFVACVQACASLAVKEESTRLISLEIGRALHADARRKGFEARIYVSNTLISMYGKCGNIPAAENVFRGMLEHDTISWNALLSVYVEQGLENLALQFYLQMHIEGLVPDVMGLATALHVCGDSVDSEEPFVLEGSSTKYIFLKIGRALHADALLKGFDSNMFLRSTLISMYSRCGKIIEAENVFLMAPKQDVVLCNVMLSAYLEHRQKKMSLQLYRLMQEQSFYLDDERTIVLALKACCLDAEDLIEGKINVESCLEIGQAVHTHAWRKGFTSNIFVACALI
;
A
#
# COMPACT_ATOMS: atom_id res chain seq x y z
N LEU A 1 25.78 18.45 4.24
CA LEU A 1 24.71 19.43 3.94
C LEU A 1 24.13 19.24 2.53
N ALA A 2 24.95 19.22 1.45
CA ALA A 2 24.44 19.02 0.09
C ALA A 2 23.74 17.66 -0.09
N LEU A 3 24.31 16.57 0.43
CA LEU A 3 23.73 15.23 0.44
C LEU A 3 22.46 15.16 1.29
N GLN A 4 22.43 15.82 2.44
CA GLN A 4 21.23 15.91 3.29
C GLN A 4 20.10 16.69 2.60
N ALA A 5 20.43 17.79 1.90
CA ALA A 5 19.45 18.56 1.13
C ALA A 5 18.84 17.74 -0.02
N CYS A 6 19.61 16.90 -0.70
CA CYS A 6 19.10 16.00 -1.73
C CYS A 6 18.21 14.89 -1.14
N HIS A 7 18.52 14.39 0.05
CA HIS A 7 17.72 13.37 0.73
C HIS A 7 16.32 13.88 1.15
N SER A 8 16.20 15.18 1.46
CA SER A 8 14.96 15.83 1.87
C SER A 8 14.10 16.35 0.70
N PHE A 9 14.51 16.13 -0.55
CA PHE A 9 13.70 16.49 -1.72
C PHE A 9 12.51 15.54 -1.82
N GLU A 10 11.36 15.98 -1.28
CA GLU A 10 10.11 15.22 -1.32
C GLU A 10 9.51 15.16 -2.73
N GLU A 11 9.14 13.97 -3.12
CA GLU A 11 8.46 13.66 -4.38
C GLU A 11 7.04 14.24 -4.38
N LYS A 12 6.82 15.34 -5.07
CA LYS A 12 5.49 15.72 -5.54
C LYS A 12 5.44 15.55 -7.05
N GLY A 13 4.96 14.39 -7.49
CA GLY A 13 4.55 14.09 -8.87
C GLY A 13 5.62 13.44 -9.75
N GLU A 14 5.33 12.23 -10.15
CA GLU A 14 6.16 11.36 -10.99
C GLU A 14 6.16 11.78 -12.46
N THR A 15 7.26 12.34 -12.92
CA THR A 15 7.63 12.32 -14.33
C THR A 15 9.09 11.89 -14.45
N ILE A 16 9.42 11.07 -15.47
CA ILE A 16 10.76 10.53 -15.74
C ILE A 16 11.83 11.66 -15.73
N ALA A 17 11.48 12.85 -16.18
CA ALA A 17 12.35 14.03 -16.14
C ALA A 17 12.69 14.50 -14.72
N LYS A 18 11.86 14.20 -13.71
CA LYS A 18 12.12 14.58 -12.31
C LYS A 18 13.06 13.61 -11.59
N ARG A 19 13.22 12.37 -12.07
CA ARG A 19 14.16 11.37 -11.50
C ARG A 19 15.59 11.60 -12.01
N THR A 20 15.76 12.08 -13.24
CA THR A 20 17.10 12.27 -13.84
C THR A 20 17.91 13.42 -13.23
N VAL A 21 17.27 14.46 -12.73
CA VAL A 21 17.95 15.62 -12.12
C VAL A 21 18.60 15.25 -10.78
N PRO A 22 17.91 14.59 -9.81
CA PRO A 22 18.52 14.15 -8.57
C PRO A 22 19.69 13.19 -8.78
N VAL A 23 19.57 12.22 -9.68
CA VAL A 23 20.65 11.26 -9.98
C VAL A 23 21.90 11.99 -10.52
N LYS A 24 21.75 12.94 -11.46
CA LYS A 24 22.86 13.76 -11.95
C LYS A 24 23.52 14.59 -10.86
N ILE A 25 22.74 15.10 -9.90
CA ILE A 25 23.27 15.82 -8.74
C ILE A 25 24.06 14.86 -7.85
N CYS A 26 23.55 13.64 -7.59
CA CYS A 26 24.27 12.63 -6.84
C CYS A 26 25.60 12.26 -7.49
N GLN A 27 25.60 12.04 -8.80
CA GLN A 27 26.82 11.77 -9.59
C GLN A 27 27.82 12.92 -9.51
N ALA A 28 27.36 14.17 -9.62
CA ALA A 28 28.22 15.33 -9.48
C ALA A 28 28.85 15.43 -8.09
N ILE A 29 28.06 15.18 -7.03
CA ILE A 29 28.53 15.18 -5.63
C ILE A 29 29.54 14.04 -5.42
N GLN A 30 29.26 12.84 -5.94
CA GLN A 30 30.18 11.70 -5.87
C GLN A 30 31.52 12.01 -6.54
N VAL A 31 31.49 12.57 -7.74
CA VAL A 31 32.73 12.96 -8.47
C VAL A 31 33.52 14.01 -7.68
N ASP A 32 32.85 15.00 -7.11
CA ASP A 32 33.51 16.04 -6.30
C ASP A 32 34.11 15.45 -5.01
N ALA A 33 33.35 14.57 -4.30
CA ALA A 33 33.82 13.86 -3.13
C ALA A 33 35.08 13.01 -3.46
N TRP A 34 35.06 12.28 -4.56
CA TRP A 34 36.20 11.44 -4.97
C TRP A 34 37.42 12.25 -5.35
N ARG A 35 37.23 13.39 -6.04
CA ARG A 35 38.32 14.34 -6.34
C ARG A 35 38.95 14.91 -5.07
N LYS A 36 38.17 15.08 -4.01
CA LYS A 36 38.63 15.58 -2.72
C LYS A 36 39.21 14.48 -1.79
N GLY A 37 39.28 13.25 -2.27
CA GLY A 37 39.87 12.13 -1.54
C GLY A 37 38.88 11.39 -0.58
N PHE A 38 37.58 11.69 -0.64
CA PHE A 38 36.56 11.05 0.22
C PHE A 38 36.00 9.75 -0.36
N ARG A 39 36.70 9.10 -1.29
CA ARG A 39 36.21 7.88 -1.96
C ARG A 39 35.95 6.72 -0.99
N SER A 40 36.77 6.59 0.04
CA SER A 40 36.67 5.56 1.08
C SER A 40 36.08 6.08 2.41
N ASP A 41 35.59 7.32 2.40
CA ASP A 41 34.92 7.87 3.60
C ASP A 41 33.55 7.21 3.80
N VAL A 42 33.39 6.58 4.96
CA VAL A 42 32.23 5.74 5.28
C VAL A 42 30.94 6.57 5.40
N ILE A 43 31.03 7.79 5.93
CA ILE A 43 29.85 8.67 6.09
C ILE A 43 29.37 9.14 4.73
N VAL A 44 30.30 9.57 3.87
CA VAL A 44 29.96 9.98 2.50
C VAL A 44 29.43 8.79 1.70
N GLY A 45 30.05 7.61 1.86
CA GLY A 45 29.66 6.38 1.20
C GLY A 45 28.24 5.94 1.57
N SER A 46 27.91 5.83 2.84
CA SER A 46 26.58 5.41 3.30
C SER A 46 25.47 6.39 2.87
N MET A 47 25.76 7.70 2.85
CA MET A 47 24.84 8.71 2.30
C MET A 47 24.63 8.55 0.79
N LEU A 48 25.69 8.30 0.01
CA LEU A 48 25.58 8.08 -1.43
C LEU A 48 24.80 6.79 -1.73
N ILE A 49 25.07 5.69 -1.01
CA ILE A 49 24.33 4.42 -1.14
C ILE A 49 22.83 4.65 -0.89
N SER A 50 22.48 5.33 0.20
CA SER A 50 21.10 5.65 0.52
C SER A 50 20.41 6.49 -0.55
N MET A 51 21.13 7.46 -1.11
CA MET A 51 20.61 8.34 -2.19
C MET A 51 20.41 7.58 -3.50
N TYR A 52 21.40 6.82 -3.96
CA TYR A 52 21.27 6.02 -5.18
C TYR A 52 20.14 4.99 -5.06
N SER A 53 20.03 4.34 -3.91
CA SER A 53 18.90 3.44 -3.60
C SER A 53 17.55 4.15 -3.64
N LYS A 54 17.48 5.43 -3.20
CA LYS A 54 16.25 6.23 -3.25
C LYS A 54 15.82 6.56 -4.68
N TYR A 55 16.78 6.80 -5.57
CA TYR A 55 16.55 7.24 -6.96
C TYR A 55 16.65 6.12 -8.01
N ASP A 56 16.49 4.86 -7.57
CA ASP A 56 16.43 3.67 -8.41
C ASP A 56 17.73 3.34 -9.18
N ASP A 57 18.90 3.73 -8.64
CA ASP A 57 20.21 3.43 -9.21
C ASP A 57 21.03 2.51 -8.29
N ILE A 58 20.56 1.26 -8.14
CA ILE A 58 21.19 0.29 -7.26
C ILE A 58 22.61 -0.09 -7.71
N ALA A 59 22.88 -0.05 -9.01
CA ALA A 59 24.21 -0.39 -9.56
C ALA A 59 25.29 0.62 -9.12
N GLU A 60 24.95 1.91 -9.09
CA GLU A 60 25.87 2.93 -8.55
C GLU A 60 26.00 2.80 -7.03
N ALA A 61 24.94 2.43 -6.31
CA ALA A 61 25.03 2.14 -4.88
C ALA A 61 25.99 0.99 -4.60
N GLU A 62 25.96 -0.11 -5.37
CA GLU A 62 26.91 -1.23 -5.29
C GLU A 62 28.35 -0.77 -5.56
N THR A 63 28.55 0.09 -6.58
CA THR A 63 29.86 0.65 -6.91
C THR A 63 30.46 1.46 -5.76
N VAL A 64 29.61 2.28 -5.11
CA VAL A 64 30.02 3.06 -3.94
C VAL A 64 30.34 2.15 -2.75
N PHE A 65 29.47 1.15 -2.48
CA PHE A 65 29.69 0.19 -1.39
C PHE A 65 31.00 -0.59 -1.57
N ALA A 66 31.27 -1.09 -2.76
CA ALA A 66 32.51 -1.80 -3.09
C ALA A 66 33.78 -0.93 -3.01
N ALA A 67 33.62 0.41 -3.09
CA ALA A 67 34.74 1.34 -2.95
C ALA A 67 35.13 1.66 -1.49
N LEU A 68 34.28 1.29 -0.51
CA LEU A 68 34.57 1.44 0.89
C LEU A 68 35.55 0.35 1.34
N LEU A 69 36.63 0.76 2.03
CA LEU A 69 37.64 -0.20 2.53
C LEU A 69 37.12 -0.98 3.74
N GLU A 70 36.44 -0.32 4.65
CA GLU A 70 35.88 -0.88 5.87
C GLU A 70 34.48 -0.30 6.07
N PRO A 71 33.45 -0.86 5.38
CA PRO A 71 32.08 -0.36 5.53
C PRO A 71 31.57 -0.59 6.95
N ASP A 72 31.02 0.44 7.58
CA ASP A 72 30.36 0.33 8.89
C ASP A 72 28.95 -0.26 8.76
N ILE A 73 28.33 -0.53 9.92
CA ILE A 73 26.95 -1.08 10.00
C ILE A 73 25.93 -0.22 9.25
N VAL A 74 26.15 1.10 9.17
CA VAL A 74 25.25 2.04 8.49
C VAL A 74 25.32 1.83 6.98
N ALA A 75 26.53 1.65 6.41
CA ALA A 75 26.71 1.35 5.00
C ALA A 75 26.10 -0.01 4.61
N TRP A 76 26.30 -1.04 5.45
CA TRP A 76 25.70 -2.37 5.27
C TRP A 76 24.16 -2.29 5.26
N ASN A 77 23.56 -1.61 6.24
CA ASN A 77 22.12 -1.45 6.36
C ASN A 77 21.53 -0.60 5.21
N ALA A 78 22.26 0.43 4.76
CA ALA A 78 21.85 1.23 3.60
C ALA A 78 21.79 0.36 2.33
N MET A 79 22.79 -0.53 2.13
CA MET A 79 22.80 -1.43 0.99
C MET A 79 21.72 -2.51 1.08
N LEU A 80 21.52 -3.11 2.26
CA LEU A 80 20.41 -4.07 2.51
C LEU A 80 19.05 -3.45 2.20
N SER A 81 18.80 -2.24 2.72
CA SER A 81 17.56 -1.50 2.46
C SER A 81 17.39 -1.16 0.98
N GLY A 82 18.51 -0.85 0.30
CA GLY A 82 18.53 -0.65 -1.15
C GLY A 82 18.06 -1.89 -1.90
N TYR A 83 18.60 -3.06 -1.62
CA TYR A 83 18.18 -4.31 -2.25
C TYR A 83 16.70 -4.63 -1.99
N VAL A 84 16.23 -4.45 -0.75
CA VAL A 84 14.81 -4.68 -0.39
C VAL A 84 13.91 -3.75 -1.21
N LYS A 85 14.23 -2.47 -1.28
CA LYS A 85 13.46 -1.48 -2.04
C LYS A 85 13.36 -1.84 -3.53
N HIS A 86 14.46 -2.36 -4.09
CA HIS A 86 14.54 -2.76 -5.49
C HIS A 86 14.10 -4.22 -5.74
N GLN A 87 13.46 -4.86 -4.76
CA GLN A 87 12.96 -6.23 -4.86
C GLN A 87 14.04 -7.26 -5.26
N GLN A 88 15.27 -7.03 -4.81
CA GLN A 88 16.43 -7.90 -5.02
C GLN A 88 16.72 -8.72 -3.76
N GLU A 89 15.74 -9.49 -3.28
CA GLU A 89 15.78 -10.20 -2.00
C GLU A 89 16.96 -11.17 -1.93
N HIS A 90 17.29 -11.82 -3.04
CA HIS A 90 18.43 -12.74 -3.10
C HIS A 90 19.76 -12.02 -2.82
N ASN A 91 19.95 -10.80 -3.33
CA ASN A 91 21.14 -9.99 -3.05
C ASN A 91 21.16 -9.53 -1.60
N ALA A 92 20.00 -9.20 -1.01
CA ALA A 92 19.91 -8.87 0.40
C ALA A 92 20.34 -10.05 1.29
N PHE A 93 19.90 -11.28 0.99
CA PHE A 93 20.31 -12.46 1.76
C PHE A 93 21.80 -12.81 1.58
N LYS A 94 22.35 -12.65 0.37
CA LYS A 94 23.78 -12.81 0.12
C LYS A 94 24.59 -11.79 0.93
N LEU A 95 24.16 -10.53 0.93
CA LEU A 95 24.83 -9.48 1.68
C LEU A 95 24.79 -9.74 3.19
N TYR A 96 23.65 -10.23 3.71
CA TYR A 96 23.55 -10.65 5.11
C TYR A 96 24.49 -11.81 5.45
N ALA A 97 24.61 -12.83 4.57
CA ALA A 97 25.54 -13.91 4.76
C ALA A 97 27.01 -13.43 4.76
N GLN A 98 27.38 -12.56 3.80
CA GLN A 98 28.69 -11.93 3.75
C GLN A 98 29.00 -11.14 5.02
N MET A 99 28.04 -10.37 5.54
CA MET A 99 28.16 -9.64 6.81
C MET A 99 28.51 -10.56 7.99
N GLN A 100 27.93 -11.78 8.02
CA GLN A 100 28.26 -12.78 9.03
C GLN A 100 29.67 -13.38 8.85
N GLU A 101 30.08 -13.65 7.58
CA GLU A 101 31.42 -14.15 7.25
C GLU A 101 32.51 -13.15 7.63
N GLU A 102 32.26 -11.86 7.41
CA GLU A 102 33.16 -10.75 7.79
C GLU A 102 33.10 -10.41 9.30
N SER A 103 32.30 -11.16 10.10
CA SER A 103 32.12 -10.96 11.53
C SER A 103 31.56 -9.57 11.88
N ILE A 104 30.85 -8.94 10.98
CA ILE A 104 30.11 -7.71 11.25
C ILE A 104 28.86 -8.04 12.07
N TYR A 105 28.72 -7.42 13.24
CA TYR A 105 27.59 -7.71 14.13
C TYR A 105 26.30 -7.03 13.64
N PRO A 106 25.25 -7.79 13.27
CA PRO A 106 23.97 -7.23 12.84
C PRO A 106 23.32 -6.42 13.97
N ASP A 107 22.66 -5.34 13.58
CA ASP A 107 21.84 -4.52 14.49
C ASP A 107 20.33 -4.72 14.21
N GLU A 108 19.49 -3.95 14.89
CA GLU A 108 18.04 -3.98 14.74
C GLU A 108 17.62 -3.74 13.28
N TRP A 109 18.24 -2.77 12.58
CA TRP A 109 17.89 -2.40 11.22
C TRP A 109 18.30 -3.45 10.20
N THR A 110 19.38 -4.18 10.46
CA THR A 110 19.79 -5.35 9.68
C THR A 110 18.69 -6.41 9.68
N PHE A 111 18.14 -6.73 10.88
CA PHE A 111 17.06 -7.71 10.99
C PHE A 111 15.77 -7.21 10.32
N VAL A 112 15.41 -5.94 10.50
CA VAL A 112 14.26 -5.34 9.84
C VAL A 112 14.38 -5.48 8.31
N ALA A 113 15.51 -5.11 7.71
CA ALA A 113 15.72 -5.22 6.26
C ALA A 113 15.65 -6.68 5.77
N CYS A 114 16.32 -7.63 6.46
CA CYS A 114 16.32 -9.04 6.05
C CYS A 114 14.92 -9.68 6.18
N VAL A 115 14.19 -9.38 7.24
CA VAL A 115 12.81 -9.88 7.44
C VAL A 115 11.85 -9.24 6.43
N GLN A 116 12.03 -7.96 6.07
CA GLN A 116 11.29 -7.33 4.97
C GLN A 116 11.58 -8.00 3.62
N ALA A 117 12.82 -8.39 3.35
CA ALA A 117 13.16 -9.18 2.16
C ALA A 117 12.38 -10.50 2.11
N CYS A 118 12.27 -11.21 3.25
CA CYS A 118 11.43 -12.42 3.33
C CYS A 118 9.96 -12.12 3.05
N ALA A 119 9.43 -11.07 3.64
CA ALA A 119 8.03 -10.66 3.44
C ALA A 119 7.75 -10.30 1.97
N SER A 120 8.69 -9.64 1.30
CA SER A 120 8.59 -9.33 -0.14
C SER A 120 8.64 -10.61 -1.00
N LEU A 121 9.55 -11.53 -0.70
CA LEU A 121 9.68 -12.80 -1.40
C LEU A 121 8.42 -13.67 -1.28
N ALA A 122 7.75 -13.66 -0.13
CA ALA A 122 6.54 -14.45 0.13
C ALA A 122 5.35 -14.05 -0.75
N VAL A 123 5.32 -12.80 -1.24
CA VAL A 123 4.21 -12.24 -2.04
C VAL A 123 4.44 -12.44 -3.54
N LYS A 124 5.70 -12.66 -3.99
CA LYS A 124 6.03 -12.75 -5.42
C LYS A 124 5.39 -13.95 -6.09
N GLU A 125 5.54 -15.13 -5.50
CA GLU A 125 5.02 -16.39 -6.03
C GLU A 125 4.63 -17.32 -4.88
N GLU A 126 3.60 -18.12 -5.10
CA GLU A 126 3.15 -19.09 -4.09
C GLU A 126 4.24 -20.14 -3.78
N SER A 127 5.03 -20.50 -4.78
CA SER A 127 6.18 -21.43 -4.67
C SER A 127 7.27 -20.91 -3.72
N THR A 128 7.46 -19.60 -3.62
CA THR A 128 8.49 -18.97 -2.78
C THR A 128 8.05 -18.77 -1.33
N ARG A 129 6.75 -18.93 -1.03
CA ARG A 129 6.18 -18.70 0.30
C ARG A 129 6.77 -19.62 1.37
N LEU A 130 6.96 -20.92 1.06
CA LEU A 130 7.57 -21.88 1.97
C LEU A 130 9.05 -21.57 2.23
N ILE A 131 9.80 -21.25 1.18
CA ILE A 131 11.22 -20.86 1.29
C ILE A 131 11.36 -19.60 2.13
N SER A 132 10.50 -18.61 1.88
CA SER A 132 10.43 -17.37 2.65
C SER A 132 10.16 -17.64 4.14
N LEU A 133 9.23 -18.56 4.45
CA LEU A 133 8.92 -18.94 5.82
C LEU A 133 10.13 -19.58 6.52
N GLU A 134 10.87 -20.46 5.85
CA GLU A 134 12.07 -21.11 6.41
C GLU A 134 13.19 -20.10 6.68
N ILE A 135 13.49 -19.21 5.72
CA ILE A 135 14.47 -18.14 5.88
C ILE A 135 14.02 -17.20 7.02
N GLY A 136 12.74 -16.82 7.04
CA GLY A 136 12.16 -15.96 8.08
C GLY A 136 12.27 -16.56 9.48
N ARG A 137 12.04 -17.87 9.63
CA ARG A 137 12.25 -18.59 10.92
C ARG A 137 13.71 -18.59 11.35
N ALA A 138 14.65 -18.78 10.42
CA ALA A 138 16.08 -18.73 10.71
C ALA A 138 16.50 -17.33 11.17
N LEU A 139 16.04 -16.28 10.47
CA LEU A 139 16.30 -14.89 10.86
C LEU A 139 15.67 -14.53 12.22
N HIS A 140 14.45 -15.00 12.49
CA HIS A 140 13.80 -14.82 13.78
C HIS A 140 14.59 -15.49 14.92
N ALA A 141 15.05 -16.73 14.70
CA ALA A 141 15.88 -17.44 15.67
C ALA A 141 17.24 -16.73 15.90
N ASP A 142 17.83 -16.13 14.86
CA ASP A 142 19.06 -15.35 14.98
C ASP A 142 18.83 -14.03 15.72
N ALA A 143 17.75 -13.31 15.41
CA ALA A 143 17.34 -12.10 16.13
C ALA A 143 17.12 -12.38 17.62
N ARG A 144 16.49 -13.51 17.97
CA ARG A 144 16.29 -13.96 19.34
C ARG A 144 17.63 -14.22 20.03
N ARG A 145 18.54 -14.96 19.42
CA ARG A 145 19.87 -15.25 19.97
C ARG A 145 20.67 -13.99 20.25
N LYS A 146 20.49 -12.96 19.43
CA LYS A 146 21.20 -11.68 19.53
C LYS A 146 20.44 -10.63 20.36
N GLY A 147 19.27 -10.98 20.90
CA GLY A 147 18.49 -10.12 21.80
C GLY A 147 17.67 -9.03 21.11
N PHE A 148 17.42 -9.15 19.80
CA PHE A 148 16.63 -8.19 19.03
C PHE A 148 15.15 -8.59 18.87
N GLU A 149 14.75 -9.78 19.31
CA GLU A 149 13.37 -10.27 19.18
C GLU A 149 12.34 -9.32 19.83
N ALA A 150 12.69 -8.74 21.01
CA ALA A 150 11.81 -7.86 21.76
C ALA A 150 11.85 -6.39 21.27
N ARG A 151 12.62 -6.08 20.23
CA ARG A 151 12.64 -4.75 19.65
C ARG A 151 11.39 -4.54 18.79
N ILE A 152 10.67 -3.46 19.05
CA ILE A 152 9.34 -3.20 18.48
C ILE A 152 9.33 -3.22 16.95
N TYR A 153 10.36 -2.65 16.30
CA TYR A 153 10.47 -2.64 14.84
C TYR A 153 10.71 -4.04 14.26
N VAL A 154 11.54 -4.85 14.93
CA VAL A 154 11.80 -6.25 14.52
C VAL A 154 10.54 -7.08 14.69
N SER A 155 9.86 -6.97 15.85
CA SER A 155 8.62 -7.70 16.14
C SER A 155 7.52 -7.35 15.11
N ASN A 156 7.30 -6.06 14.84
CA ASN A 156 6.29 -5.62 13.88
C ASN A 156 6.59 -6.15 12.46
N THR A 157 7.87 -6.17 12.07
CA THR A 157 8.28 -6.71 10.78
C THR A 157 8.12 -8.23 10.72
N LEU A 158 8.41 -8.95 11.82
CA LEU A 158 8.20 -10.40 11.94
C LEU A 158 6.71 -10.75 11.85
N ILE A 159 5.82 -10.00 12.52
CA ILE A 159 4.36 -10.18 12.43
C ILE A 159 3.92 -10.08 10.97
N SER A 160 4.32 -9.01 10.27
CA SER A 160 4.00 -8.82 8.86
C SER A 160 4.56 -9.95 7.96
N MET A 161 5.80 -10.37 8.18
CA MET A 161 6.42 -11.46 7.42
C MET A 161 5.68 -12.78 7.62
N TYR A 162 5.37 -13.16 8.86
CA TYR A 162 4.63 -14.38 9.14
C TYR A 162 3.22 -14.34 8.54
N GLY A 163 2.55 -13.17 8.59
CA GLY A 163 1.27 -12.94 7.94
C GLY A 163 1.33 -13.21 6.44
N LYS A 164 2.29 -12.61 5.73
CA LYS A 164 2.49 -12.82 4.29
C LYS A 164 2.87 -14.26 3.93
N CYS A 165 3.53 -14.97 4.84
CA CYS A 165 3.77 -16.41 4.70
C CYS A 165 2.55 -17.27 5.04
N GLY A 166 1.42 -16.70 5.49
CA GLY A 166 0.23 -17.44 5.90
C GLY A 166 0.35 -18.16 7.25
N ASN A 167 1.37 -17.82 8.05
CA ASN A 167 1.60 -18.45 9.35
C ASN A 167 1.07 -17.58 10.50
N ILE A 168 -0.27 -17.55 10.62
CA ILE A 168 -0.99 -16.75 11.61
C ILE A 168 -0.55 -17.08 13.06
N PRO A 169 -0.44 -18.38 13.47
CA PRO A 169 -0.02 -18.69 14.83
C PRO A 169 1.35 -18.13 15.20
N ALA A 170 2.29 -18.08 14.24
CA ALA A 170 3.61 -17.50 14.49
C ALA A 170 3.53 -15.97 14.63
N ALA A 171 2.71 -15.29 13.82
CA ALA A 171 2.48 -13.85 13.94
C ALA A 171 1.87 -13.49 15.31
N GLU A 172 0.85 -14.23 15.75
CA GLU A 172 0.24 -14.07 17.08
C GLU A 172 1.22 -14.32 18.21
N ASN A 173 2.08 -15.35 18.10
CA ASN A 173 3.08 -15.65 19.11
C ASN A 173 4.11 -14.53 19.24
N VAL A 174 4.55 -13.95 18.12
CA VAL A 174 5.42 -12.77 18.16
C VAL A 174 4.72 -11.61 18.85
N PHE A 175 3.48 -11.31 18.47
CA PHE A 175 2.69 -10.24 19.08
C PHE A 175 2.54 -10.45 20.59
N ARG A 176 2.12 -11.64 21.05
CA ARG A 176 1.98 -11.95 22.49
C ARG A 176 3.31 -11.92 23.25
N GLY A 177 4.43 -12.15 22.58
CA GLY A 177 5.78 -12.12 23.16
C GLY A 177 6.37 -10.74 23.31
N MET A 178 5.75 -9.70 22.74
CA MET A 178 6.20 -8.31 22.86
C MET A 178 5.98 -7.81 24.30
N LEU A 179 6.93 -7.02 24.79
CA LEU A 179 6.83 -6.41 26.14
C LEU A 179 5.84 -5.24 26.15
N GLU A 180 5.80 -4.49 25.07
CA GLU A 180 4.95 -3.33 24.87
C GLU A 180 4.35 -3.38 23.45
N HIS A 181 3.10 -2.95 23.34
CA HIS A 181 2.39 -2.87 22.06
C HIS A 181 2.09 -1.42 21.75
N ASP A 182 2.52 -0.95 20.58
CA ASP A 182 2.10 0.34 20.05
C ASP A 182 0.98 0.18 19.00
N THR A 183 0.44 1.28 18.53
CA THR A 183 -0.58 1.28 17.46
C THR A 183 -0.12 0.53 16.21
N ILE A 184 1.19 0.58 15.89
CA ILE A 184 1.76 -0.09 14.72
C ILE A 184 1.72 -1.61 14.90
N SER A 185 2.04 -2.12 16.11
CA SER A 185 1.98 -3.55 16.44
C SER A 185 0.55 -4.10 16.29
N TRP A 186 -0.44 -3.37 16.79
CA TRP A 186 -1.85 -3.72 16.64
C TRP A 186 -2.28 -3.72 15.17
N ASN A 187 -1.91 -2.67 14.41
CA ASN A 187 -2.22 -2.60 13.00
C ASN A 187 -1.54 -3.70 12.18
N ALA A 188 -0.32 -4.08 12.53
CA ALA A 188 0.39 -5.16 11.86
C ALA A 188 -0.36 -6.49 11.97
N LEU A 189 -0.80 -6.88 13.20
CA LEU A 189 -1.56 -8.11 13.38
C LEU A 189 -2.98 -8.02 12.83
N LEU A 190 -3.63 -6.85 12.95
CA LEU A 190 -4.93 -6.60 12.33
C LEU A 190 -4.88 -6.81 10.80
N SER A 191 -3.84 -6.28 10.14
CA SER A 191 -3.63 -6.48 8.72
C SER A 191 -3.43 -7.94 8.35
N VAL A 192 -2.72 -8.72 9.20
CA VAL A 192 -2.56 -10.17 9.01
C VAL A 192 -3.92 -10.87 8.99
N TYR A 193 -4.81 -10.58 9.94
CA TYR A 193 -6.13 -11.20 9.97
C TYR A 193 -6.94 -10.87 8.72
N VAL A 194 -6.87 -9.62 8.24
CA VAL A 194 -7.59 -9.19 7.03
C VAL A 194 -7.02 -9.82 5.76
N GLU A 195 -5.69 -9.84 5.60
CA GLU A 195 -5.03 -10.47 4.45
C GLU A 195 -5.30 -11.98 4.36
N GLN A 196 -5.62 -12.61 5.49
CA GLN A 196 -5.95 -14.04 5.56
C GLN A 196 -7.48 -14.31 5.54
N GLY A 197 -8.31 -13.29 5.32
CA GLY A 197 -9.77 -13.43 5.26
C GLY A 197 -10.42 -13.81 6.60
N LEU A 198 -9.82 -13.41 7.72
CA LEU A 198 -10.31 -13.71 9.07
C LEU A 198 -11.05 -12.48 9.65
N GLU A 199 -12.10 -12.04 8.95
CA GLU A 199 -12.80 -10.78 9.23
C GLU A 199 -13.33 -10.70 10.66
N ASN A 200 -13.89 -11.79 11.18
CA ASN A 200 -14.41 -11.85 12.53
C ASN A 200 -13.33 -11.63 13.59
N LEU A 201 -12.18 -12.27 13.41
CA LEU A 201 -11.03 -12.09 14.30
C LEU A 201 -10.46 -10.67 14.19
N ALA A 202 -10.40 -10.12 12.99
CA ALA A 202 -9.95 -8.74 12.75
C ALA A 202 -10.80 -7.73 13.53
N LEU A 203 -12.14 -7.83 13.46
CA LEU A 203 -13.03 -6.95 14.21
C LEU A 203 -12.94 -7.14 15.72
N GLN A 204 -12.86 -8.39 16.20
CA GLN A 204 -12.66 -8.66 17.63
C GLN A 204 -11.35 -8.07 18.13
N PHE A 205 -10.28 -8.21 17.35
CA PHE A 205 -8.96 -7.67 17.66
C PHE A 205 -8.96 -6.13 17.65
N TYR A 206 -9.65 -5.50 16.68
CA TYR A 206 -9.85 -4.05 16.68
C TYR A 206 -10.59 -3.55 17.92
N LEU A 207 -11.65 -4.26 18.35
CA LEU A 207 -12.38 -3.92 19.58
C LEU A 207 -11.50 -4.11 20.83
N GLN A 208 -10.66 -5.16 20.85
CA GLN A 208 -9.71 -5.38 21.93
C GLN A 208 -8.72 -4.23 22.08
N MET A 209 -8.23 -3.69 20.96
CA MET A 209 -7.35 -2.52 20.95
C MET A 209 -7.99 -1.33 21.68
N HIS A 210 -9.29 -1.09 21.49
CA HIS A 210 -10.03 -0.06 22.20
C HIS A 210 -10.16 -0.33 23.71
N ILE A 211 -10.39 -1.60 24.09
CA ILE A 211 -10.50 -2.02 25.50
C ILE A 211 -9.16 -1.80 26.22
N GLU A 212 -8.04 -2.03 25.55
CA GLU A 212 -6.67 -1.77 26.07
C GLU A 212 -6.34 -0.26 26.16
N GLY A 213 -7.28 0.61 25.78
CA GLY A 213 -7.12 2.06 25.85
C GLY A 213 -6.25 2.68 24.75
N LEU A 214 -5.91 1.90 23.72
CA LEU A 214 -5.19 2.40 22.57
C LEU A 214 -6.13 3.09 21.59
N VAL A 215 -5.70 4.23 21.06
CA VAL A 215 -6.46 4.97 20.06
C VAL A 215 -6.05 4.48 18.66
N PRO A 216 -6.95 3.81 17.90
CA PRO A 216 -6.66 3.45 16.53
C PRO A 216 -6.31 4.69 15.69
N ASP A 217 -5.32 4.55 14.84
CA ASP A 217 -4.98 5.55 13.84
C ASP A 217 -5.83 5.41 12.56
N VAL A 218 -5.53 6.21 11.56
CA VAL A 218 -6.22 6.18 10.25
C VAL A 218 -6.13 4.78 9.61
N MET A 219 -4.98 4.09 9.76
CA MET A 219 -4.78 2.77 9.13
C MET A 219 -5.61 1.70 9.82
N GLY A 220 -5.59 1.61 11.15
CA GLY A 220 -6.41 0.66 11.91
C GLY A 220 -7.90 0.85 11.65
N LEU A 221 -8.35 2.11 11.61
CA LEU A 221 -9.73 2.44 11.32
C LEU A 221 -10.13 2.08 9.88
N ALA A 222 -9.29 2.39 8.90
CA ALA A 222 -9.53 2.03 7.51
C ALA A 222 -9.56 0.51 7.32
N THR A 223 -8.68 -0.22 7.98
CA THR A 223 -8.67 -1.69 7.95
C THR A 223 -9.96 -2.28 8.53
N ALA A 224 -10.44 -1.77 9.66
CA ALA A 224 -11.72 -2.20 10.25
C ALA A 224 -12.92 -1.87 9.34
N LEU A 225 -12.93 -0.71 8.69
CA LEU A 225 -13.95 -0.33 7.70
C LEU A 225 -13.92 -1.23 6.45
N HIS A 226 -12.73 -1.60 5.98
CA HIS A 226 -12.57 -2.52 4.85
C HIS A 226 -13.21 -3.88 5.17
N VAL A 227 -12.92 -4.41 6.36
CA VAL A 227 -13.56 -5.65 6.85
C VAL A 227 -15.08 -5.54 6.87
N CYS A 228 -15.65 -4.43 7.35
CA CYS A 228 -17.09 -4.23 7.34
C CYS A 228 -17.68 -4.25 5.92
N GLY A 229 -16.94 -3.83 4.90
CA GLY A 229 -17.38 -3.91 3.52
C GLY A 229 -17.28 -5.33 2.94
N ASP A 230 -16.16 -6.02 3.16
CA ASP A 230 -15.87 -7.34 2.58
C ASP A 230 -16.74 -8.44 3.20
N SER A 231 -16.98 -8.39 4.50
CA SER A 231 -17.79 -9.38 5.23
C SER A 231 -19.28 -9.39 4.86
N VAL A 232 -19.72 -8.41 4.07
CA VAL A 232 -21.11 -8.38 3.57
C VAL A 232 -21.42 -9.56 2.64
N ASP A 233 -20.42 -9.99 1.87
CA ASP A 233 -20.53 -11.05 0.86
C ASP A 233 -20.07 -12.42 1.39
N SER A 234 -19.57 -12.51 2.64
CA SER A 234 -19.14 -13.77 3.24
C SER A 234 -20.31 -14.68 3.56
N GLU A 235 -20.20 -15.97 3.16
CA GLU A 235 -21.22 -16.99 3.41
C GLU A 235 -21.31 -17.45 4.88
N GLU A 236 -20.35 -17.07 5.74
CA GLU A 236 -20.39 -17.40 7.15
C GLU A 236 -21.35 -16.47 7.91
N PRO A 237 -22.46 -16.99 8.43
CA PRO A 237 -23.41 -16.17 9.18
C PRO A 237 -22.77 -15.73 10.51
N PHE A 238 -22.57 -14.44 10.67
CA PHE A 238 -22.39 -13.85 12.00
C PHE A 238 -23.75 -13.96 12.71
N VAL A 239 -23.94 -15.07 13.44
CA VAL A 239 -25.22 -15.34 14.12
C VAL A 239 -25.29 -14.54 15.42
N LEU A 240 -25.74 -13.29 15.28
CA LEU A 240 -26.47 -12.62 16.35
C LEU A 240 -27.96 -12.69 15.97
N GLU A 241 -28.73 -13.34 16.81
CA GLU A 241 -30.16 -13.68 16.68
C GLU A 241 -30.95 -12.77 15.69
N GLY A 242 -31.33 -13.32 14.55
CA GLY A 242 -32.36 -12.76 13.66
C GLY A 242 -32.00 -11.56 12.78
N SER A 243 -30.78 -11.04 12.82
CA SER A 243 -30.36 -9.89 12.00
C SER A 243 -29.50 -10.32 10.81
N SER A 244 -29.77 -9.76 9.62
CA SER A 244 -28.91 -9.95 8.44
C SER A 244 -27.49 -9.50 8.74
N THR A 245 -26.50 -10.31 8.38
CA THR A 245 -25.06 -10.03 8.49
C THR A 245 -24.73 -8.62 7.96
N LYS A 246 -25.29 -8.25 6.83
CA LYS A 246 -25.17 -6.92 6.20
C LYS A 246 -25.60 -5.77 7.12
N TYR A 247 -26.65 -5.97 7.93
CA TYR A 247 -27.14 -4.95 8.85
C TYR A 247 -26.18 -4.75 10.04
N ILE A 248 -25.55 -5.81 10.52
CA ILE A 248 -24.59 -5.76 11.64
C ILE A 248 -23.34 -5.00 11.19
N PHE A 249 -22.76 -5.37 10.06
CA PHE A 249 -21.58 -4.69 9.53
C PHE A 249 -21.84 -3.23 9.17
N LEU A 250 -23.03 -2.90 8.68
CA LEU A 250 -23.44 -1.51 8.49
C LEU A 250 -23.49 -0.72 9.81
N LYS A 251 -24.01 -1.32 10.89
CA LYS A 251 -24.00 -0.66 12.22
C LYS A 251 -22.59 -0.43 12.72
N ILE A 252 -21.72 -1.43 12.61
CA ILE A 252 -20.30 -1.30 12.98
C ILE A 252 -19.64 -0.22 12.12
N GLY A 253 -19.81 -0.26 10.81
CA GLY A 253 -19.26 0.73 9.88
C GLY A 253 -19.69 2.17 10.18
N ARG A 254 -20.96 2.37 10.57
CA ARG A 254 -21.46 3.69 11.03
C ARG A 254 -20.83 4.13 12.34
N ALA A 255 -20.61 3.21 13.29
CA ALA A 255 -19.90 3.54 14.53
C ALA A 255 -18.44 3.93 14.27
N LEU A 256 -17.76 3.19 13.40
CA LEU A 256 -16.40 3.51 12.96
C LEU A 256 -16.33 4.87 12.23
N HIS A 257 -17.32 5.19 11.40
CA HIS A 257 -17.41 6.50 10.75
C HIS A 257 -17.59 7.61 11.78
N ALA A 258 -18.45 7.44 12.77
CA ALA A 258 -18.62 8.41 13.86
C ALA A 258 -17.32 8.58 14.66
N ASP A 259 -16.60 7.50 14.95
CA ASP A 259 -15.29 7.55 15.60
C ASP A 259 -14.25 8.32 14.77
N ALA A 260 -14.24 8.11 13.43
CA ALA A 260 -13.42 8.88 12.50
C ALA A 260 -13.67 10.40 12.59
N LEU A 261 -14.94 10.80 12.64
CA LEU A 261 -15.34 12.20 12.77
C LEU A 261 -14.88 12.79 14.11
N LEU A 262 -15.07 12.06 15.21
CA LEU A 262 -14.66 12.49 16.55
C LEU A 262 -13.15 12.68 16.67
N LYS A 263 -12.37 11.88 15.94
CA LYS A 263 -10.90 11.95 15.89
C LYS A 263 -10.36 12.97 14.89
N GLY A 264 -11.22 13.64 14.12
CA GLY A 264 -10.83 14.61 13.10
C GLY A 264 -10.17 14.00 11.86
N PHE A 265 -10.42 12.70 11.57
CA PHE A 265 -9.89 12.01 10.39
C PHE A 265 -10.75 12.21 9.14
N ASP A 266 -11.81 12.99 9.23
CA ASP A 266 -12.74 13.27 8.15
C ASP A 266 -12.12 13.94 6.93
N SER A 267 -10.99 14.63 7.07
CA SER A 267 -10.23 15.22 5.96
C SER A 267 -9.29 14.24 5.26
N ASN A 268 -9.09 13.03 5.82
CA ASN A 268 -8.19 12.04 5.25
C ASN A 268 -8.82 11.35 4.03
N MET A 269 -8.22 11.55 2.85
CA MET A 269 -8.75 11.05 1.57
C MET A 269 -8.76 9.53 1.47
N PHE A 270 -7.75 8.86 2.04
CA PHE A 270 -7.69 7.39 2.08
C PHE A 270 -8.85 6.82 2.91
N LEU A 271 -9.12 7.38 4.08
CA LEU A 271 -10.23 6.95 4.92
C LEU A 271 -11.59 7.22 4.26
N ARG A 272 -11.74 8.36 3.57
CA ARG A 272 -12.96 8.67 2.81
C ARG A 272 -13.22 7.66 1.70
N SER A 273 -12.20 7.29 0.95
CA SER A 273 -12.33 6.27 -0.11
C SER A 273 -12.75 4.92 0.47
N THR A 274 -12.22 4.54 1.63
CA THR A 274 -12.62 3.31 2.34
C THR A 274 -14.07 3.38 2.85
N LEU A 275 -14.50 4.55 3.38
CA LEU A 275 -15.88 4.76 3.80
C LEU A 275 -16.87 4.66 2.63
N ILE A 276 -16.57 5.26 1.48
CA ILE A 276 -17.40 5.15 0.28
C ILE A 276 -17.51 3.68 -0.15
N SER A 277 -16.41 2.96 -0.21
CA SER A 277 -16.39 1.53 -0.55
C SER A 277 -17.21 0.70 0.45
N MET A 278 -17.04 0.91 1.74
CA MET A 278 -17.80 0.21 2.79
C MET A 278 -19.30 0.47 2.66
N TYR A 279 -19.73 1.73 2.53
CA TYR A 279 -21.14 2.05 2.35
C TYR A 279 -21.72 1.49 1.05
N SER A 280 -20.95 1.53 -0.06
CA SER A 280 -21.34 0.92 -1.33
C SER A 280 -21.63 -0.56 -1.14
N ARG A 281 -20.68 -1.34 -0.63
CA ARG A 281 -20.84 -2.79 -0.40
C ARG A 281 -21.97 -3.11 0.56
N CYS A 282 -22.20 -2.29 1.58
CA CYS A 282 -23.37 -2.40 2.46
C CYS A 282 -24.70 -2.01 1.76
N GLY A 283 -24.70 -1.61 0.49
CA GLY A 283 -25.88 -1.23 -0.26
C GLY A 283 -26.45 0.14 0.12
N LYS A 284 -25.59 1.02 0.67
CA LYS A 284 -25.96 2.35 1.18
C LYS A 284 -25.33 3.45 0.34
N ILE A 285 -25.72 3.49 -0.95
CA ILE A 285 -25.14 4.42 -1.94
C ILE A 285 -25.33 5.89 -1.56
N ILE A 286 -26.45 6.25 -0.92
CA ILE A 286 -26.73 7.63 -0.49
C ILE A 286 -25.73 8.07 0.58
N GLU A 287 -25.41 7.20 1.54
CA GLU A 287 -24.41 7.48 2.55
C GLU A 287 -23.01 7.61 1.93
N ALA A 288 -22.70 6.80 0.91
CA ALA A 288 -21.46 6.91 0.14
C ALA A 288 -21.38 8.27 -0.60
N GLU A 289 -22.46 8.70 -1.23
CA GLU A 289 -22.58 10.03 -1.86
C GLU A 289 -22.35 11.16 -0.86
N ASN A 290 -22.94 11.07 0.33
CA ASN A 290 -22.75 12.10 1.38
C ASN A 290 -21.27 12.21 1.77
N VAL A 291 -20.56 11.08 1.96
CA VAL A 291 -19.12 11.07 2.26
C VAL A 291 -18.32 11.69 1.11
N PHE A 292 -18.70 11.39 -0.14
CA PHE A 292 -18.06 11.94 -1.34
C PHE A 292 -18.25 13.46 -1.44
N LEU A 293 -19.48 13.95 -1.27
CA LEU A 293 -19.83 15.37 -1.39
C LEU A 293 -19.23 16.23 -0.26
N MET A 294 -19.07 15.66 0.94
CA MET A 294 -18.43 16.35 2.07
C MET A 294 -16.90 16.45 1.96
N ALA A 295 -16.28 15.86 0.93
CA ALA A 295 -14.85 15.96 0.74
C ALA A 295 -14.44 17.41 0.39
N PRO A 296 -13.47 18.02 1.08
CA PRO A 296 -13.06 19.42 0.84
C PRO A 296 -12.46 19.60 -0.55
N LYS A 297 -11.86 18.56 -1.10
CA LYS A 297 -11.37 18.48 -2.47
C LYS A 297 -11.57 17.05 -2.96
N GLN A 298 -12.16 16.90 -4.13
CA GLN A 298 -12.28 15.60 -4.78
C GLN A 298 -11.04 15.37 -5.63
N ASP A 299 -10.39 14.22 -5.47
CA ASP A 299 -9.27 13.77 -6.30
C ASP A 299 -9.70 12.62 -7.21
N VAL A 300 -8.80 12.19 -8.11
CA VAL A 300 -9.04 11.08 -9.04
C VAL A 300 -9.39 9.78 -8.32
N VAL A 301 -8.72 9.50 -7.21
CA VAL A 301 -8.92 8.26 -6.45
C VAL A 301 -10.32 8.22 -5.88
N LEU A 302 -10.77 9.30 -5.24
CA LEU A 302 -12.09 9.39 -4.65
C LEU A 302 -13.20 9.33 -5.72
N CYS A 303 -12.99 10.02 -6.86
CA CYS A 303 -13.90 9.95 -8.00
C CYS A 303 -14.00 8.54 -8.57
N ASN A 304 -12.89 7.82 -8.72
CA ASN A 304 -12.88 6.44 -9.22
C ASN A 304 -13.57 5.47 -8.27
N VAL A 305 -13.43 5.66 -6.96
CA VAL A 305 -14.16 4.83 -5.98
C VAL A 305 -15.66 5.10 -6.09
N MET A 306 -16.10 6.36 -6.25
CA MET A 306 -17.50 6.68 -6.42
C MET A 306 -18.07 6.20 -7.77
N LEU A 307 -17.29 6.29 -8.87
CA LEU A 307 -17.65 5.69 -10.15
C LEU A 307 -17.87 4.19 -10.03
N SER A 308 -16.95 3.47 -9.34
CA SER A 308 -17.12 2.04 -9.07
C SER A 308 -18.40 1.75 -8.28
N ALA A 309 -18.66 2.54 -7.23
CA ALA A 309 -19.85 2.40 -6.39
C ALA A 309 -21.14 2.56 -7.22
N TYR A 310 -21.22 3.53 -8.09
CA TYR A 310 -22.38 3.71 -8.99
C TYR A 310 -22.56 2.52 -9.95
N LEU A 311 -21.47 1.97 -10.50
CA LEU A 311 -21.53 0.80 -11.39
C LEU A 311 -21.98 -0.45 -10.66
N GLU A 312 -21.47 -0.71 -9.45
CA GLU A 312 -21.89 -1.84 -8.60
C GLU A 312 -23.39 -1.79 -8.28
N HIS A 313 -23.94 -0.58 -8.12
CA HIS A 313 -25.37 -0.36 -7.86
C HIS A 313 -26.20 -0.15 -9.14
N ARG A 314 -25.67 -0.46 -10.33
CA ARG A 314 -26.34 -0.28 -11.62
C ARG A 314 -26.81 1.15 -11.91
N GLN A 315 -26.20 2.14 -11.24
CA GLN A 315 -26.52 3.57 -11.43
C GLN A 315 -25.66 4.20 -12.54
N LYS A 316 -25.67 3.60 -13.72
CA LYS A 316 -24.84 4.02 -14.88
C LYS A 316 -25.00 5.51 -15.21
N LYS A 317 -26.22 6.04 -15.13
CA LYS A 317 -26.49 7.47 -15.38
C LYS A 317 -25.69 8.39 -14.44
N MET A 318 -25.64 8.05 -13.14
CA MET A 318 -24.89 8.81 -12.14
C MET A 318 -23.38 8.69 -12.39
N SER A 319 -22.91 7.50 -12.77
CA SER A 319 -21.52 7.28 -13.16
C SER A 319 -21.12 8.14 -14.35
N LEU A 320 -21.92 8.19 -15.42
CA LEU A 320 -21.67 9.03 -16.60
C LEU A 320 -21.73 10.52 -16.28
N GLN A 321 -22.65 10.95 -15.41
CA GLN A 321 -22.69 12.34 -14.94
C GLN A 321 -21.44 12.74 -14.17
N LEU A 322 -20.98 11.88 -13.24
CA LEU A 322 -19.75 12.11 -12.51
C LEU A 322 -18.54 12.18 -13.44
N TYR A 323 -18.46 11.26 -14.42
CA TYR A 323 -17.39 11.29 -15.42
C TYR A 323 -17.38 12.58 -16.24
N ARG A 324 -18.55 13.11 -16.65
CA ARG A 324 -18.62 14.41 -17.33
C ARG A 324 -18.13 15.57 -16.46
N LEU A 325 -18.49 15.59 -15.17
CA LEU A 325 -17.97 16.59 -14.23
C LEU A 325 -16.45 16.52 -14.09
N MET A 326 -15.89 15.32 -14.07
CA MET A 326 -14.43 15.12 -14.06
C MET A 326 -13.78 15.68 -15.34
N GLN A 327 -14.42 15.54 -16.49
CA GLN A 327 -13.95 16.09 -17.78
C GLN A 327 -13.95 17.64 -17.75
N GLU A 328 -14.99 18.25 -17.26
CA GLU A 328 -15.11 19.71 -17.19
C GLU A 328 -14.04 20.34 -16.29
N GLN A 329 -13.63 19.65 -15.23
CA GLN A 329 -12.59 20.11 -14.32
C GLN A 329 -11.15 19.89 -14.81
N SER A 330 -10.96 19.28 -16.00
CA SER A 330 -9.67 19.06 -16.69
C SER A 330 -8.54 18.36 -15.92
N PHE A 331 -8.76 17.90 -14.68
CA PHE A 331 -7.70 17.42 -13.80
C PHE A 331 -7.47 15.90 -13.81
N TYR A 332 -8.39 15.08 -14.39
CA TYR A 332 -8.52 13.68 -13.97
C TYR A 332 -8.59 12.65 -15.09
N LEU A 333 -8.31 13.05 -16.33
CA LEU A 333 -8.51 12.18 -17.50
C LEU A 333 -7.30 11.29 -17.84
N ASP A 334 -6.17 11.48 -17.16
CA ASP A 334 -4.94 10.77 -17.48
C ASP A 334 -4.75 9.49 -16.65
N ASP A 335 -5.83 8.98 -16.04
CA ASP A 335 -5.82 7.73 -15.27
C ASP A 335 -6.53 6.60 -16.03
N GLU A 336 -5.82 5.51 -16.29
CA GLU A 336 -6.33 4.34 -17.01
C GLU A 336 -7.57 3.73 -16.35
N ARG A 337 -7.61 3.73 -15.02
CA ARG A 337 -8.75 3.20 -14.26
C ARG A 337 -10.01 4.01 -14.49
N THR A 338 -9.91 5.33 -14.55
CA THR A 338 -11.02 6.24 -14.88
C THR A 338 -11.59 5.92 -16.25
N ILE A 339 -10.73 5.68 -17.24
CA ILE A 339 -11.14 5.33 -18.61
C ILE A 339 -11.89 3.99 -18.61
N VAL A 340 -11.37 2.97 -17.95
CA VAL A 340 -12.02 1.66 -17.85
C VAL A 340 -13.40 1.76 -17.20
N LEU A 341 -13.52 2.52 -16.11
CA LEU A 341 -14.81 2.73 -15.42
C LEU A 341 -15.81 3.48 -16.30
N ALA A 342 -15.37 4.52 -17.01
CA ALA A 342 -16.23 5.25 -17.96
C ALA A 342 -16.72 4.35 -19.11
N LEU A 343 -15.85 3.52 -19.68
CA LEU A 343 -16.23 2.54 -20.71
C LEU A 343 -17.25 1.52 -20.17
N LYS A 344 -17.01 0.98 -18.96
CA LYS A 344 -18.00 0.10 -18.31
C LYS A 344 -19.36 0.77 -18.09
N ALA A 345 -19.37 2.07 -17.77
CA ALA A 345 -20.61 2.82 -17.64
C ALA A 345 -21.37 3.01 -18.98
N CYS A 346 -20.64 3.02 -20.11
CA CYS A 346 -21.23 3.09 -21.44
C CYS A 346 -21.78 1.74 -21.94
N CYS A 347 -21.38 0.60 -21.36
CA CYS A 347 -21.92 -0.70 -21.72
C CYS A 347 -23.40 -0.78 -21.33
N LEU A 348 -24.26 -1.10 -22.32
CA LEU A 348 -25.70 -1.24 -22.13
C LEU A 348 -26.04 -2.71 -21.88
N ASP A 349 -26.75 -2.97 -20.79
CA ASP A 349 -27.37 -4.27 -20.55
C ASP A 349 -28.74 -4.32 -21.25
N ALA A 350 -29.23 -5.52 -21.55
CA ALA A 350 -30.55 -5.69 -22.18
C ALA A 350 -31.71 -5.04 -21.38
N GLU A 351 -31.55 -4.98 -20.04
CA GLU A 351 -32.50 -4.34 -19.14
C GLU A 351 -32.54 -2.82 -19.29
N ASP A 352 -31.39 -2.18 -19.51
CA ASP A 352 -31.28 -0.72 -19.73
C ASP A 352 -32.02 -0.27 -21.01
N LEU A 353 -32.02 -1.15 -22.03
CA LEU A 353 -32.73 -0.91 -23.33
C LEU A 353 -34.23 -1.04 -23.18
N ILE A 354 -34.71 -2.00 -22.36
CA ILE A 354 -36.15 -2.26 -22.19
C ILE A 354 -36.81 -1.17 -21.34
N GLU A 355 -36.11 -0.68 -20.31
CA GLU A 355 -36.66 0.31 -19.38
C GLU A 355 -36.52 1.76 -19.83
N GLY A 356 -35.85 2.03 -20.98
CA GLY A 356 -35.68 3.38 -21.52
C GLY A 356 -34.94 4.36 -20.57
N LYS A 357 -34.19 3.85 -19.59
CA LYS A 357 -33.54 4.63 -18.53
C LYS A 357 -32.34 5.45 -19.02
N ILE A 358 -31.74 5.06 -20.15
CA ILE A 358 -30.52 5.67 -20.68
C ILE A 358 -30.70 5.99 -22.16
N ASN A 359 -30.27 7.19 -22.58
CA ASN A 359 -30.23 7.56 -23.98
C ASN A 359 -29.02 6.87 -24.67
N VAL A 360 -29.30 5.94 -25.59
CA VAL A 360 -28.29 5.16 -26.33
C VAL A 360 -27.34 6.07 -27.12
N GLU A 361 -27.85 7.13 -27.77
CA GLU A 361 -27.02 8.09 -28.51
C GLU A 361 -26.00 8.78 -27.58
N SER A 362 -26.45 9.23 -26.40
CA SER A 362 -25.57 9.87 -25.43
C SER A 362 -24.48 8.92 -24.88
N CYS A 363 -24.78 7.64 -24.70
CA CYS A 363 -23.81 6.64 -24.30
C CYS A 363 -22.77 6.38 -25.40
N LEU A 364 -23.22 6.31 -26.64
CA LEU A 364 -22.36 6.11 -27.81
C LEU A 364 -21.41 7.31 -28.01
N GLU A 365 -21.93 8.54 -27.89
CA GLU A 365 -21.10 9.76 -27.96
C GLU A 365 -20.02 9.80 -26.87
N ILE A 366 -20.38 9.46 -25.62
CA ILE A 366 -19.44 9.40 -24.52
C ILE A 366 -18.42 8.29 -24.77
N GLY A 367 -18.85 7.09 -25.15
CA GLY A 367 -17.96 5.97 -25.45
C GLY A 367 -16.95 6.31 -26.56
N GLN A 368 -17.40 6.98 -27.64
CA GLN A 368 -16.51 7.45 -28.71
C GLN A 368 -15.52 8.52 -28.22
N ALA A 369 -15.96 9.44 -27.36
CA ALA A 369 -15.10 10.46 -26.78
C ALA A 369 -14.03 9.84 -25.86
N VAL A 370 -14.43 8.87 -25.02
CA VAL A 370 -13.51 8.12 -24.14
C VAL A 370 -12.51 7.32 -24.97
N HIS A 371 -12.95 6.63 -26.00
CA HIS A 371 -12.09 5.88 -26.92
C HIS A 371 -11.07 6.80 -27.60
N THR A 372 -11.54 7.93 -28.15
CA THR A 372 -10.65 8.91 -28.79
C THR A 372 -9.62 9.46 -27.82
N HIS A 373 -10.03 9.72 -26.55
CA HIS A 373 -9.12 10.17 -25.49
C HIS A 373 -8.08 9.10 -25.15
N ALA A 374 -8.52 7.85 -24.94
CA ALA A 374 -7.62 6.71 -24.66
C ALA A 374 -6.58 6.53 -25.78
N TRP A 375 -7.00 6.67 -27.04
CA TRP A 375 -6.11 6.57 -28.20
C TRP A 375 -5.08 7.69 -28.24
N ARG A 376 -5.48 8.95 -28.02
CA ARG A 376 -4.56 10.11 -27.99
C ARG A 376 -3.52 10.02 -26.90
N LYS A 377 -3.86 9.39 -25.75
CA LYS A 377 -2.97 9.21 -24.60
C LYS A 377 -2.12 7.93 -24.66
N GLY A 378 -2.31 7.10 -25.70
CA GLY A 378 -1.58 5.85 -25.88
C GLY A 378 -2.04 4.71 -24.95
N PHE A 379 -3.18 4.84 -24.27
CA PHE A 379 -3.69 3.82 -23.35
C PHE A 379 -4.30 2.60 -24.05
N THR A 380 -4.49 2.65 -25.36
CA THR A 380 -5.01 1.50 -26.14
C THR A 380 -4.07 0.29 -26.15
N SER A 381 -2.80 0.47 -25.82
CA SER A 381 -1.85 -0.62 -25.62
C SER A 381 -1.99 -1.29 -24.25
N ASN A 382 -2.70 -0.67 -23.30
CA ASN A 382 -3.02 -1.27 -22.01
C ASN A 382 -4.10 -2.32 -22.16
N ILE A 383 -3.83 -3.54 -21.68
CA ILE A 383 -4.73 -4.69 -21.84
C ILE A 383 -6.12 -4.46 -21.21
N PHE A 384 -6.20 -3.76 -20.09
CA PHE A 384 -7.47 -3.48 -19.40
C PHE A 384 -8.34 -2.50 -20.19
N VAL A 385 -7.73 -1.45 -20.76
CA VAL A 385 -8.41 -0.49 -21.61
C VAL A 385 -8.84 -1.15 -22.93
N ALA A 386 -7.94 -1.94 -23.53
CA ALA A 386 -8.25 -2.68 -24.76
C ALA A 386 -9.43 -3.66 -24.55
N CYS A 387 -9.46 -4.42 -23.46
CA CYS A 387 -10.57 -5.31 -23.12
C CYS A 387 -11.89 -4.56 -22.86
N ALA A 388 -11.82 -3.35 -22.32
CA ALA A 388 -13.02 -2.54 -22.07
C ALA A 388 -13.56 -1.84 -23.33
N LEU A 389 -12.77 -1.75 -24.40
CA LEU A 389 -13.16 -1.20 -25.70
C LEU A 389 -13.80 -2.21 -26.64
N ILE A 390 -13.63 -3.52 -26.39
CA ILE A 390 -14.26 -4.63 -27.14
C ILE A 390 -15.66 -4.90 -26.60
#